data_d8ed98de059dbc0bdb539ab161c3a798
#
_entry.id   d8ed98de059dbc0bdb539ab161c3a798
#
_cell.length_a   1.000
_cell.length_b   1.000
_cell.length_c   1.000
_cell.angle_alpha   90.00
_cell.angle_beta   90.00
_cell.angle_gamma   90.00
#
_symmetry.space_group_name_H-M   'P 1'
#
loop_
_entity.id
_entity.type
_entity.pdbx_description
1 polymer ?
#
loop_
_entity_poly.entity_id
_entity_poly.type
_entity_poly.pdbx_seq_one_letter_code
_entity_poly.pdbx_strand_id
1 'polypeptide(L)'
;EIMPSLVGSEMCIRDRDHVLLYGPPGLGKTTLSQIIAAEMGVNIRITSGPAIEKPGDLAALLTNLNENDILFIDEIHRLNRSVEEVLYPAMEDYALDIIIGKGPSARSIRIDLPHFTLVGATTRAGQLSAPLRDRFGVTLRLELYTPEELSKIVTRSAGILNCDIVPEGAYEIARRSRGTPRIANRMLRRVRDFADVKADGVITKQVADEALCALEIDYLGLDPVDRRMLRAIIENYGGGPVGLDTLAATIGEE
;
A
#
# COMPACT_ATOMS: atom_id res chain seq x y z
N GLU A 1 -6.15 9.09 -17.64
CA GLU A 1 -6.42 10.30 -16.80
C GLU A 1 -6.53 9.97 -15.30
N ILE A 2 -5.65 9.13 -14.75
CA ILE A 2 -5.74 8.77 -13.32
C ILE A 2 -4.93 9.74 -12.44
N MET A 3 -4.18 10.73 -12.99
CA MET A 3 -3.28 11.49 -12.12
C MET A 3 -2.90 12.91 -12.56
N PRO A 4 -3.73 13.92 -12.31
CA PRO A 4 -3.25 15.30 -12.31
C PRO A 4 -2.21 15.55 -11.19
N SER A 5 -2.24 14.76 -10.08
CA SER A 5 -1.29 14.88 -8.96
C SER A 5 0.08 14.27 -9.23
N LEU A 6 0.22 13.35 -10.19
CA LEU A 6 1.51 12.76 -10.54
C LEU A 6 2.40 13.69 -11.36
N VAL A 7 1.83 14.58 -12.16
CA VAL A 7 2.62 15.55 -12.95
C VAL A 7 3.41 16.47 -12.01
N GLY A 8 2.84 16.83 -10.85
CA GLY A 8 3.54 17.55 -9.79
C GLY A 8 4.63 16.70 -9.12
N SER A 9 4.38 15.41 -8.92
CA SER A 9 5.34 14.49 -8.27
C SER A 9 6.52 14.11 -9.17
N GLU A 10 6.32 14.01 -10.49
CA GLU A 10 7.42 13.80 -11.44
C GLU A 10 8.41 14.98 -11.45
N MET A 11 7.91 16.22 -11.34
CA MET A 11 8.75 17.41 -11.23
C MET A 11 9.54 17.42 -9.92
N CYS A 12 8.91 17.10 -8.78
CA CYS A 12 9.56 17.06 -7.48
C CYS A 12 10.59 15.92 -7.38
N ILE A 13 10.31 14.75 -7.98
CA ILE A 13 11.25 13.62 -7.98
C ILE A 13 12.48 13.91 -8.88
N ARG A 14 12.33 14.69 -9.95
CA ARG A 14 13.48 15.16 -10.75
C ARG A 14 14.40 16.09 -9.95
N ASP A 15 13.86 16.83 -8.98
CA ASP A 15 14.62 17.66 -8.05
C ASP A 15 15.20 16.87 -6.86
N ARG A 16 15.11 15.52 -6.89
CA ARG A 16 15.69 14.57 -5.91
C ARG A 16 15.01 14.56 -4.54
N ASP A 17 13.73 14.95 -4.46
CA ASP A 17 12.96 14.84 -3.23
C ASP A 17 12.59 13.39 -2.90
N HIS A 18 12.65 13.04 -1.63
CA HIS A 18 12.10 11.79 -1.13
C HIS A 18 10.58 11.86 -1.02
N VAL A 19 9.90 10.76 -1.28
CA VAL A 19 8.43 10.70 -1.38
C VAL A 19 7.84 9.79 -0.30
N LEU A 20 6.84 10.29 0.42
CA LEU A 20 6.04 9.50 1.36
C LEU A 20 4.65 9.24 0.80
N LEU A 21 4.31 7.95 0.60
CA LEU A 21 2.98 7.50 0.21
C LEU A 21 2.23 6.98 1.44
N TYR A 22 1.13 7.60 1.83
CA TYR A 22 0.37 7.12 2.97
C TYR A 22 -1.12 7.00 2.69
N GLY A 23 -1.80 6.13 3.42
CA GLY A 23 -3.23 5.88 3.28
C GLY A 23 -3.59 4.42 3.54
N PRO A 24 -4.89 4.07 3.47
CA PRO A 24 -5.38 2.72 3.72
C PRO A 24 -4.63 1.63 2.97
N PRO A 25 -4.62 0.37 3.47
CA PRO A 25 -3.96 -0.73 2.78
C PRO A 25 -4.68 -1.09 1.48
N GLY A 26 -3.92 -1.60 0.50
CA GLY A 26 -4.49 -2.11 -0.75
C GLY A 26 -4.82 -1.07 -1.82
N LEU A 27 -4.39 0.20 -1.66
CA LEU A 27 -4.60 1.28 -2.63
C LEU A 27 -3.53 1.34 -3.74
N GLY A 28 -2.54 0.45 -3.73
CA GLY A 28 -1.54 0.37 -4.81
C GLY A 28 -0.28 1.21 -4.58
N LYS A 29 0.11 1.51 -3.32
CA LYS A 29 1.35 2.26 -3.01
C LYS A 29 2.59 1.67 -3.68
N THR A 30 2.78 0.35 -3.60
CA THR A 30 3.87 -0.36 -4.26
C THR A 30 3.79 -0.30 -5.78
N THR A 31 2.57 -0.44 -6.34
CA THR A 31 2.36 -0.35 -7.79
C THR A 31 2.68 1.05 -8.30
N LEU A 32 2.29 2.08 -7.54
CA LEU A 32 2.57 3.47 -7.88
C LEU A 32 4.08 3.74 -7.94
N SER A 33 4.84 3.26 -6.95
CA SER A 33 6.30 3.42 -6.95
C SER A 33 6.98 2.69 -8.12
N GLN A 34 6.45 1.54 -8.54
CA GLN A 34 6.92 0.83 -9.73
C GLN A 34 6.62 1.60 -11.03
N ILE A 35 5.45 2.23 -11.12
CA ILE A 35 5.09 3.08 -12.26
C ILE A 35 6.02 4.29 -12.31
N ILE A 36 6.26 4.96 -11.18
CA ILE A 36 7.19 6.10 -11.10
C ILE A 36 8.58 5.69 -11.61
N ALA A 37 9.10 4.56 -11.14
CA ALA A 37 10.41 4.08 -11.58
C ALA A 37 10.47 3.79 -13.08
N ALA A 38 9.40 3.19 -13.63
CA ALA A 38 9.31 2.89 -15.06
C ALA A 38 9.24 4.17 -15.92
N GLU A 39 8.46 5.18 -15.51
CA GLU A 39 8.36 6.47 -16.19
C GLU A 39 9.68 7.27 -16.14
N MET A 40 10.40 7.16 -15.03
CA MET A 40 11.72 7.78 -14.87
C MET A 40 12.84 7.00 -15.57
N GLY A 41 12.60 5.77 -15.99
CA GLY A 41 13.61 4.90 -16.62
C GLY A 41 14.72 4.47 -15.66
N VAL A 42 14.42 4.34 -14.36
CA VAL A 42 15.38 3.96 -13.32
C VAL A 42 15.02 2.64 -12.66
N ASN A 43 15.97 2.00 -11.98
CA ASN A 43 15.70 0.78 -11.26
C ASN A 43 14.99 1.08 -9.92
N ILE A 44 14.21 0.10 -9.44
CA ILE A 44 13.59 0.14 -8.13
C ILE A 44 14.02 -1.07 -7.29
N ARG A 45 14.47 -0.79 -6.07
CA ARG A 45 14.66 -1.80 -5.03
C ARG A 45 13.49 -1.76 -4.07
N ILE A 46 12.84 -2.89 -3.88
CA ILE A 46 11.65 -3.02 -3.03
C ILE A 46 12.02 -3.80 -1.78
N THR A 47 11.70 -3.21 -0.63
CA THR A 47 11.85 -3.84 0.68
C THR A 47 10.69 -3.43 1.60
N SER A 48 10.72 -3.88 2.85
CA SER A 48 9.74 -3.48 3.86
C SER A 48 10.42 -3.15 5.19
N GLY A 49 9.78 -2.29 5.99
CA GLY A 49 10.28 -1.94 7.33
C GLY A 49 10.64 -3.16 8.18
N PRO A 50 9.75 -4.17 8.30
CA PRO A 50 10.04 -5.40 9.05
C PRO A 50 11.21 -6.24 8.51
N ALA A 51 11.56 -6.13 7.24
CA ALA A 51 12.67 -6.86 6.63
C ALA A 51 14.03 -6.22 6.93
N ILE A 52 14.06 -4.99 7.44
CA ILE A 52 15.29 -4.27 7.81
C ILE A 52 15.40 -4.30 9.33
N GLU A 53 16.04 -5.31 9.85
CA GLU A 53 16.16 -5.52 11.30
C GLU A 53 17.30 -4.71 11.93
N LYS A 54 18.38 -4.51 11.19
CA LYS A 54 19.62 -3.90 11.69
C LYS A 54 20.11 -2.80 10.77
N PRO A 55 20.85 -1.81 11.31
CA PRO A 55 21.50 -0.76 10.51
C PRO A 55 22.34 -1.30 9.33
N GLY A 56 23.01 -2.44 9.51
CA GLY A 56 23.80 -3.10 8.47
C GLY A 56 22.97 -3.60 7.28
N ASP A 57 21.72 -4.01 7.50
CA ASP A 57 20.83 -4.45 6.41
C ASP A 57 20.48 -3.26 5.52
N LEU A 58 20.17 -2.11 6.13
CA LEU A 58 19.93 -0.87 5.40
C LEU A 58 21.16 -0.39 4.66
N ALA A 59 22.33 -0.41 5.31
CA ALA A 59 23.60 -0.04 4.68
C ALA A 59 23.89 -0.89 3.46
N ALA A 60 23.68 -2.21 3.55
CA ALA A 60 23.85 -3.12 2.40
C ALA A 60 22.89 -2.82 1.24
N LEU A 61 21.64 -2.42 1.54
CA LEU A 61 20.69 -2.01 0.50
C LEU A 61 21.13 -0.73 -0.18
N LEU A 62 21.52 0.30 0.58
CA LEU A 62 21.89 1.62 0.08
C LEU A 62 23.19 1.60 -0.74
N THR A 63 24.20 0.85 -0.30
CA THR A 63 25.48 0.72 -1.04
C THR A 63 25.38 -0.06 -2.34
N ASN A 64 24.31 -0.81 -2.55
CA ASN A 64 24.02 -1.55 -3.78
C ASN A 64 23.05 -0.81 -4.73
N LEU A 65 22.72 0.44 -4.47
CA LEU A 65 21.97 1.30 -5.41
C LEU A 65 22.91 1.88 -6.45
N ASN A 66 22.36 2.18 -7.62
CA ASN A 66 23.03 2.98 -8.64
C ASN A 66 22.51 4.42 -8.60
N GLU A 67 23.15 5.29 -9.36
CA GLU A 67 22.75 6.70 -9.49
C GLU A 67 21.29 6.81 -9.97
N ASN A 68 20.49 7.58 -9.23
CA ASN A 68 19.06 7.84 -9.45
C ASN A 68 18.13 6.62 -9.24
N ASP A 69 18.61 5.50 -8.72
CA ASP A 69 17.74 4.37 -8.37
C ASP A 69 16.69 4.77 -7.29
N ILE A 70 15.58 4.07 -7.27
CA ILE A 70 14.54 4.22 -6.26
C ILE A 70 14.68 3.10 -5.21
N LEU A 71 14.74 3.49 -3.94
CA LEU A 71 14.56 2.57 -2.81
C LEU A 71 13.12 2.72 -2.30
N PHE A 72 12.32 1.66 -2.43
CA PHE A 72 10.96 1.61 -1.89
C PHE A 72 10.95 0.80 -0.60
N ILE A 73 10.44 1.42 0.48
CA ILE A 73 10.27 0.77 1.79
C ILE A 73 8.78 0.75 2.15
N ASP A 74 8.16 -0.45 2.09
CA ASP A 74 6.78 -0.62 2.54
C ASP A 74 6.72 -0.70 4.07
N GLU A 75 5.61 -0.24 4.65
CA GLU A 75 5.40 -0.17 6.11
C GLU A 75 6.59 0.49 6.84
N ILE A 76 7.09 1.60 6.30
CA ILE A 76 8.28 2.31 6.78
C ILE A 76 8.17 2.72 8.26
N HIS A 77 6.96 2.90 8.81
CA HIS A 77 6.72 3.18 10.22
C HIS A 77 7.13 2.03 11.16
N ARG A 78 7.46 0.85 10.60
CA ARG A 78 7.93 -0.31 11.36
C ARG A 78 9.45 -0.43 11.41
N LEU A 79 10.17 0.52 10.87
CA LEU A 79 11.61 0.62 11.08
C LEU A 79 11.91 0.83 12.57
N ASN A 80 12.92 0.16 13.07
CA ASN A 80 13.40 0.44 14.42
C ASN A 80 14.24 1.72 14.44
N ARG A 81 14.34 2.35 15.61
CA ARG A 81 14.99 3.64 15.77
C ARG A 81 16.45 3.65 15.32
N SER A 82 17.18 2.56 15.56
CA SER A 82 18.59 2.48 15.15
C SER A 82 18.78 2.42 13.64
N VAL A 83 17.79 1.91 12.89
CA VAL A 83 17.77 1.92 11.43
C VAL A 83 17.39 3.31 10.91
N GLU A 84 16.39 3.96 11.55
CA GLU A 84 16.04 5.34 11.19
C GLU A 84 17.22 6.30 11.33
N GLU A 85 18.02 6.17 12.41
CA GLU A 85 19.20 7.02 12.66
C GLU A 85 20.26 6.90 11.55
N VAL A 86 20.37 5.74 10.90
CA VAL A 86 21.25 5.55 9.74
C VAL A 86 20.61 6.08 8.45
N LEU A 87 19.28 6.04 8.37
CA LEU A 87 18.56 6.53 7.19
C LEU A 87 18.62 8.05 7.06
N TYR A 88 18.67 8.78 8.18
CA TYR A 88 18.67 10.26 8.16
C TYR A 88 19.83 10.85 7.34
N PRO A 89 21.11 10.54 7.63
CA PRO A 89 22.22 11.09 6.83
C PRO A 89 22.22 10.55 5.39
N ALA A 90 21.70 9.34 5.18
CA ALA A 90 21.56 8.79 3.84
C ALA A 90 20.58 9.61 2.99
N MET A 91 19.50 10.12 3.58
CA MET A 91 18.50 10.96 2.89
C MET A 91 18.98 12.40 2.67
N GLU A 92 19.68 12.98 3.65
CA GLU A 92 20.09 14.41 3.60
C GLU A 92 21.40 14.60 2.85
N ASP A 93 22.40 13.79 3.19
CA ASP A 93 23.80 13.97 2.73
C ASP A 93 24.23 12.94 1.69
N TYR A 94 23.38 11.96 1.39
CA TYR A 94 23.78 10.78 0.57
C TYR A 94 25.04 10.11 1.10
N ALA A 95 25.11 9.90 2.41
CA ALA A 95 26.23 9.30 3.08
C ALA A 95 25.81 8.40 4.24
N LEU A 96 26.64 7.42 4.54
CA LEU A 96 26.51 6.54 5.70
C LEU A 96 27.68 6.71 6.64
N ASP A 97 27.40 6.89 7.93
CA ASP A 97 28.42 6.88 8.98
C ASP A 97 28.45 5.48 9.64
N ILE A 98 29.48 4.71 9.37
CA ILE A 98 29.65 3.36 9.94
C ILE A 98 30.71 3.39 11.02
N ILE A 99 30.34 2.94 12.22
CA ILE A 99 31.26 2.79 13.34
C ILE A 99 31.90 1.41 13.27
N ILE A 100 33.24 1.38 13.06
CA ILE A 100 34.04 0.16 13.05
C ILE A 100 34.85 0.06 14.36
N GLY A 101 34.74 -1.09 15.03
CA GLY A 101 35.41 -1.34 16.31
C GLY A 101 34.47 -1.16 17.50
N LYS A 102 35.03 -1.35 18.70
CA LYS A 102 34.31 -1.21 19.97
C LYS A 102 35.16 -0.39 20.94
N GLY A 103 34.49 0.37 21.82
CA GLY A 103 35.15 1.16 22.87
C GLY A 103 35.91 2.38 22.35
N PRO A 104 36.93 2.87 23.09
CA PRO A 104 37.64 4.10 22.77
C PRO A 104 38.41 4.10 21.44
N SER A 105 38.66 2.92 20.86
CA SER A 105 39.33 2.74 19.57
C SER A 105 38.37 2.67 18.37
N ALA A 106 37.06 2.79 18.61
CA ALA A 106 36.08 2.82 17.52
C ALA A 106 36.35 4.01 16.57
N ARG A 107 36.30 3.76 15.26
CA ARG A 107 36.45 4.77 14.23
C ARG A 107 35.17 4.87 13.42
N SER A 108 34.73 6.10 13.15
CA SER A 108 33.67 6.33 12.18
C SER A 108 34.28 6.43 10.78
N ILE A 109 33.70 5.68 9.84
CA ILE A 109 34.01 5.78 8.41
C ILE A 109 32.76 6.29 7.74
N ARG A 110 32.90 7.40 6.99
CA ARG A 110 31.85 7.95 6.14
C ARG A 110 31.98 7.32 4.75
N ILE A 111 30.89 6.74 4.26
CA ILE A 111 30.77 6.14 2.94
C ILE A 111 29.80 7.00 2.14
N ASP A 112 30.24 7.55 1.02
CA ASP A 112 29.38 8.28 0.11
C ASP A 112 28.48 7.30 -0.66
N LEU A 113 27.21 7.66 -0.80
CA LEU A 113 26.19 6.92 -1.52
C LEU A 113 25.92 7.57 -2.88
N PRO A 114 25.52 6.80 -3.90
CA PRO A 114 24.94 7.38 -5.09
C PRO A 114 23.67 8.16 -4.72
N HIS A 115 23.35 9.19 -5.50
CA HIS A 115 22.06 9.86 -5.32
C HIS A 115 20.90 8.88 -5.63
N PHE A 116 19.98 8.78 -4.72
CA PHE A 116 18.81 7.91 -4.84
C PHE A 116 17.55 8.63 -4.36
N THR A 117 16.40 8.13 -4.78
CA THR A 117 15.11 8.58 -4.24
C THR A 117 14.54 7.54 -3.29
N LEU A 118 14.27 7.93 -2.05
CA LEU A 118 13.52 7.11 -1.12
C LEU A 118 12.02 7.29 -1.35
N VAL A 119 11.30 6.21 -1.60
CA VAL A 119 9.84 6.17 -1.58
C VAL A 119 9.39 5.37 -0.37
N GLY A 120 8.96 6.04 0.67
CA GLY A 120 8.39 5.43 1.86
C GLY A 120 6.89 5.18 1.68
N ALA A 121 6.40 4.01 2.10
CA ALA A 121 4.97 3.73 2.14
C ALA A 121 4.52 3.36 3.56
N THR A 122 3.35 3.87 3.97
CA THR A 122 2.80 3.56 5.29
C THR A 122 1.27 3.56 5.29
N THR A 123 0.70 2.68 6.11
CA THR A 123 -0.72 2.71 6.44
C THR A 123 -1.01 3.57 7.68
N ARG A 124 0.03 3.91 8.46
CA ARG A 124 -0.06 4.58 9.76
C ARG A 124 0.89 5.78 9.84
N ALA A 125 0.59 6.83 9.08
CA ALA A 125 1.41 8.04 9.03
C ALA A 125 1.68 8.67 10.41
N GLY A 126 0.73 8.57 11.36
CA GLY A 126 0.88 9.06 12.72
C GLY A 126 1.89 8.28 13.59
N GLN A 127 2.33 7.10 13.17
CA GLN A 127 3.36 6.31 13.85
C GLN A 127 4.77 6.58 13.33
N LEU A 128 4.89 7.35 12.24
CA LEU A 128 6.19 7.79 11.74
C LEU A 128 6.80 8.78 12.73
N SER A 129 8.10 8.64 13.01
CA SER A 129 8.83 9.63 13.81
C SER A 129 8.82 10.99 13.08
N ALA A 130 8.71 12.08 13.84
CA ALA A 130 8.74 13.41 13.26
C ALA A 130 10.02 13.67 12.45
N PRO A 131 11.23 13.30 12.96
CA PRO A 131 12.46 13.48 12.19
C PRO A 131 12.48 12.77 10.83
N LEU A 132 11.90 11.56 10.75
CA LEU A 132 11.82 10.82 9.48
C LEU A 132 10.81 11.46 8.54
N ARG A 133 9.65 11.86 9.06
CA ARG A 133 8.60 12.47 8.24
C ARG A 133 9.05 13.79 7.62
N ASP A 134 9.77 14.62 8.38
CA ASP A 134 10.18 15.96 7.94
C ASP A 134 11.26 15.93 6.84
N ARG A 135 11.87 14.74 6.58
CA ARG A 135 12.83 14.51 5.50
C ARG A 135 12.20 14.13 4.17
N PHE A 136 10.89 13.90 4.15
CA PHE A 136 10.18 13.69 2.90
C PHE A 136 9.74 15.03 2.31
N GLY A 137 10.31 15.41 1.17
CA GLY A 137 9.94 16.64 0.46
C GLY A 137 8.52 16.56 -0.13
N VAL A 138 8.09 15.36 -0.51
CA VAL A 138 6.76 15.13 -1.07
C VAL A 138 5.98 14.14 -0.22
N THR A 139 4.77 14.53 0.20
CA THR A 139 3.89 13.65 0.97
C THR A 139 2.55 13.52 0.26
N LEU A 140 2.23 12.31 -0.21
CA LEU A 140 1.03 12.01 -0.98
C LEU A 140 0.08 11.10 -0.19
N ARG A 141 -1.12 11.60 0.05
CA ARG A 141 -2.20 10.82 0.64
C ARG A 141 -2.96 10.08 -0.47
N LEU A 142 -3.02 8.76 -0.36
CA LEU A 142 -3.88 7.96 -1.22
C LEU A 142 -5.25 7.83 -0.56
N GLU A 143 -6.28 8.14 -1.34
CA GLU A 143 -7.68 8.04 -0.92
C GLU A 143 -8.33 6.78 -1.49
N LEU A 144 -9.48 6.43 -0.93
CA LEU A 144 -10.28 5.34 -1.46
C LEU A 144 -10.81 5.70 -2.85
N TYR A 145 -10.82 4.73 -3.74
CA TYR A 145 -11.32 4.88 -5.10
C TYR A 145 -12.84 4.92 -5.13
N THR A 146 -13.39 5.68 -6.05
CA THR A 146 -14.83 5.63 -6.36
C THR A 146 -15.18 4.31 -7.08
N PRO A 147 -16.46 3.90 -7.06
CA PRO A 147 -16.89 2.73 -7.83
C PRO A 147 -16.58 2.82 -9.33
N GLU A 148 -16.67 4.03 -9.90
CA GLU A 148 -16.38 4.31 -11.31
C GLU A 148 -14.90 4.10 -11.64
N GLU A 149 -14.01 4.55 -10.78
CA GLU A 149 -12.56 4.35 -10.92
C GLU A 149 -12.20 2.86 -10.75
N LEU A 150 -12.76 2.20 -9.72
CA LEU A 150 -12.55 0.77 -9.51
C LEU A 150 -13.09 -0.08 -10.65
N SER A 151 -14.22 0.30 -11.26
CA SER A 151 -14.78 -0.41 -12.42
C SER A 151 -13.79 -0.43 -13.58
N LYS A 152 -13.07 0.67 -13.84
CA LYS A 152 -11.99 0.72 -14.86
C LYS A 152 -10.84 -0.24 -14.51
N ILE A 153 -10.46 -0.30 -13.22
CA ILE A 153 -9.42 -1.22 -12.74
C ILE A 153 -9.87 -2.68 -12.89
N VAL A 154 -11.12 -2.99 -12.54
CA VAL A 154 -11.70 -4.33 -12.68
C VAL A 154 -11.73 -4.76 -14.15
N THR A 155 -12.20 -3.90 -15.05
CA THR A 155 -12.23 -4.17 -16.50
C THR A 155 -10.84 -4.45 -17.06
N ARG A 156 -9.84 -3.61 -16.71
CA ARG A 156 -8.45 -3.83 -17.09
C ARG A 156 -7.91 -5.17 -16.56
N SER A 157 -8.20 -5.47 -15.30
CA SER A 157 -7.74 -6.71 -14.66
C SER A 157 -8.42 -7.94 -15.26
N ALA A 158 -9.69 -7.84 -15.66
CA ALA A 158 -10.40 -8.89 -16.38
C ALA A 158 -9.74 -9.21 -17.73
N GLY A 159 -9.34 -8.19 -18.49
CA GLY A 159 -8.57 -8.38 -19.73
C GLY A 159 -7.23 -9.08 -19.50
N ILE A 160 -6.51 -8.76 -18.42
CA ILE A 160 -5.25 -9.44 -18.06
C ILE A 160 -5.50 -10.91 -17.67
N LEU A 161 -6.63 -11.19 -17.03
CA LEU A 161 -7.03 -12.53 -16.61
C LEU A 161 -7.72 -13.33 -17.71
N ASN A 162 -7.88 -12.76 -18.91
CA ASN A 162 -8.60 -13.35 -20.05
C ASN A 162 -10.01 -13.81 -19.66
N CYS A 163 -10.75 -13.02 -18.90
CA CYS A 163 -12.14 -13.29 -18.58
C CYS A 163 -13.06 -12.19 -19.15
N ASP A 164 -14.17 -12.63 -19.74
CA ASP A 164 -15.15 -11.73 -20.33
C ASP A 164 -16.01 -11.10 -19.24
N ILE A 165 -16.10 -9.78 -19.27
CA ILE A 165 -16.88 -9.00 -18.30
C ILE A 165 -17.63 -7.87 -19.00
N VAL A 166 -18.92 -7.71 -18.67
CA VAL A 166 -19.68 -6.53 -19.13
C VAL A 166 -19.50 -5.36 -18.16
N PRO A 167 -19.68 -4.11 -18.62
CA PRO A 167 -19.50 -2.91 -17.78
C PRO A 167 -20.30 -2.94 -16.48
N GLU A 168 -21.53 -3.45 -16.51
CA GLU A 168 -22.42 -3.55 -15.36
C GLU A 168 -21.91 -4.59 -14.34
N GLY A 169 -21.29 -5.69 -14.80
CA GLY A 169 -20.64 -6.68 -13.95
C GLY A 169 -19.39 -6.11 -13.28
N ALA A 170 -18.57 -5.37 -14.02
CA ALA A 170 -17.40 -4.68 -13.48
C ALA A 170 -17.79 -3.65 -12.41
N TYR A 171 -18.85 -2.89 -12.65
CA TYR A 171 -19.37 -1.91 -11.70
C TYR A 171 -19.94 -2.58 -10.44
N GLU A 172 -20.62 -3.73 -10.59
CA GLU A 172 -21.16 -4.48 -9.44
C GLU A 172 -20.04 -4.95 -8.50
N ILE A 173 -18.94 -5.48 -9.05
CA ILE A 173 -17.75 -5.85 -8.27
C ILE A 173 -17.14 -4.61 -7.63
N ALA A 174 -16.99 -3.53 -8.39
CA ALA A 174 -16.36 -2.30 -7.94
C ALA A 174 -17.08 -1.67 -6.74
N ARG A 175 -18.41 -1.52 -6.81
CA ARG A 175 -19.19 -0.89 -5.74
C ARG A 175 -19.15 -1.65 -4.42
N ARG A 176 -19.01 -3.00 -4.45
CA ARG A 176 -18.86 -3.82 -3.24
C ARG A 176 -17.43 -3.93 -2.73
N SER A 177 -16.46 -3.34 -3.42
CA SER A 177 -15.03 -3.42 -3.09
C SER A 177 -14.55 -2.37 -2.09
N ARG A 178 -15.44 -1.59 -1.51
CA ARG A 178 -15.15 -0.60 -0.45
C ARG A 178 -13.98 0.34 -0.81
N GLY A 179 -13.93 0.81 -2.05
CA GLY A 179 -12.91 1.76 -2.50
C GLY A 179 -11.49 1.18 -2.65
N THR A 180 -11.31 -0.14 -2.59
CA THR A 180 -9.98 -0.77 -2.50
C THR A 180 -9.66 -1.66 -3.70
N PRO A 181 -8.67 -1.31 -4.55
CA PRO A 181 -8.26 -2.12 -5.71
C PRO A 181 -7.87 -3.57 -5.37
N ARG A 182 -7.21 -3.80 -4.22
CA ARG A 182 -6.85 -5.15 -3.76
C ARG A 182 -8.08 -6.02 -3.53
N ILE A 183 -9.13 -5.45 -2.91
CA ILE A 183 -10.39 -6.14 -2.67
C ILE A 183 -11.09 -6.39 -4.00
N ALA A 184 -11.18 -5.40 -4.89
CA ALA A 184 -11.79 -5.51 -6.21
C ALA A 184 -11.16 -6.64 -7.04
N ASN A 185 -9.84 -6.70 -7.10
CA ASN A 185 -9.11 -7.75 -7.80
C ASN A 185 -9.30 -9.14 -7.16
N ARG A 186 -9.42 -9.21 -5.84
CA ARG A 186 -9.72 -10.47 -5.13
C ARG A 186 -11.13 -10.94 -5.45
N MET A 187 -12.10 -10.04 -5.43
CA MET A 187 -13.49 -10.36 -5.80
C MET A 187 -13.61 -10.77 -7.27
N LEU A 188 -12.97 -10.04 -8.18
CA LEU A 188 -12.96 -10.40 -9.62
C LEU A 188 -12.51 -11.83 -9.85
N ARG A 189 -11.44 -12.28 -9.21
CA ARG A 189 -10.97 -13.67 -9.36
C ARG A 189 -12.01 -14.68 -8.89
N ARG A 190 -12.69 -14.42 -7.78
CA ARG A 190 -13.73 -15.32 -7.25
C ARG A 190 -14.99 -15.33 -8.12
N VAL A 191 -15.38 -14.15 -8.62
CA VAL A 191 -16.51 -14.03 -9.53
C VAL A 191 -16.22 -14.72 -10.88
N ARG A 192 -14.99 -14.61 -11.38
CA ARG A 192 -14.55 -15.37 -12.57
C ARG A 192 -14.69 -16.88 -12.34
N ASP A 193 -14.11 -17.40 -11.24
CA ASP A 193 -14.17 -18.83 -10.93
C ASP A 193 -15.64 -19.30 -10.81
N PHE A 194 -16.55 -18.44 -10.30
CA PHE A 194 -17.98 -18.73 -10.25
C PHE A 194 -18.61 -18.71 -11.66
N ALA A 195 -18.28 -17.73 -12.50
CA ALA A 195 -18.77 -17.60 -13.86
C ALA A 195 -18.37 -18.81 -14.73
N ASP A 196 -17.13 -19.28 -14.58
CA ASP A 196 -16.61 -20.46 -15.29
C ASP A 196 -17.35 -21.75 -14.91
N VAL A 197 -17.84 -21.86 -13.67
CA VAL A 197 -18.49 -23.10 -13.17
C VAL A 197 -20.01 -23.06 -13.27
N LYS A 198 -20.62 -21.90 -13.08
CA LYS A 198 -22.08 -21.72 -12.91
C LYS A 198 -22.76 -20.93 -14.02
N ALA A 199 -21.98 -20.30 -14.90
CA ALA A 199 -22.47 -19.50 -16.01
C ALA A 199 -21.64 -19.80 -17.28
N ASP A 200 -21.85 -19.02 -18.33
CA ASP A 200 -21.18 -19.20 -19.64
C ASP A 200 -19.77 -18.56 -19.71
N GLY A 201 -19.11 -18.36 -18.57
CA GLY A 201 -17.79 -17.70 -18.49
C GLY A 201 -17.83 -16.18 -18.59
N VAL A 202 -19.00 -15.56 -18.83
CA VAL A 202 -19.18 -14.13 -18.94
C VAL A 202 -19.66 -13.53 -17.62
N ILE A 203 -18.95 -12.55 -17.09
CA ILE A 203 -19.32 -11.84 -15.87
C ILE A 203 -20.33 -10.74 -16.18
N THR A 204 -21.61 -11.07 -16.08
CA THR A 204 -22.72 -10.10 -16.12
C THR A 204 -22.98 -9.53 -14.73
N LYS A 205 -23.82 -8.50 -14.62
CA LYS A 205 -24.27 -7.97 -13.33
C LYS A 205 -24.89 -9.03 -12.45
N GLN A 206 -25.74 -9.90 -13.04
CA GLN A 206 -26.43 -10.96 -12.32
C GLN A 206 -25.43 -12.00 -11.79
N VAL A 207 -24.51 -12.46 -12.64
CA VAL A 207 -23.46 -13.42 -12.26
C VAL A 207 -22.58 -12.85 -11.14
N ALA A 208 -22.20 -11.56 -11.23
CA ALA A 208 -21.42 -10.90 -10.20
C ALA A 208 -22.20 -10.82 -8.87
N ASP A 209 -23.48 -10.48 -8.92
CA ASP A 209 -24.34 -10.42 -7.72
C ASP A 209 -24.49 -11.79 -7.06
N GLU A 210 -24.85 -12.83 -7.83
CA GLU A 210 -24.98 -14.21 -7.34
C GLU A 210 -23.68 -14.74 -6.73
N ALA A 211 -22.54 -14.50 -7.40
CA ALA A 211 -21.24 -14.91 -6.91
C ALA A 211 -20.86 -14.21 -5.60
N LEU A 212 -21.07 -12.90 -5.51
CA LEU A 212 -20.78 -12.12 -4.29
C LEU A 212 -21.71 -12.48 -3.13
N CYS A 213 -22.98 -12.75 -3.42
CA CYS A 213 -23.93 -13.29 -2.42
C CYS A 213 -23.50 -14.69 -1.93
N ALA A 214 -23.04 -15.58 -2.82
CA ALA A 214 -22.51 -16.88 -2.43
C ALA A 214 -21.23 -16.78 -1.57
N LEU A 215 -20.49 -15.68 -1.69
CA LEU A 215 -19.33 -15.33 -0.83
C LEU A 215 -19.75 -14.59 0.44
N GLU A 216 -21.06 -14.49 0.70
CA GLU A 216 -21.67 -13.79 1.85
C GLU A 216 -21.34 -12.29 1.92
N ILE A 217 -20.97 -11.68 0.78
CA ILE A 217 -20.74 -10.25 0.64
C ILE A 217 -22.05 -9.58 0.23
N ASP A 218 -22.57 -8.72 1.08
CA ASP A 218 -23.84 -8.05 0.83
C ASP A 218 -23.74 -6.91 -0.20
N TYR A 219 -24.89 -6.25 -0.46
CA TYR A 219 -24.98 -5.16 -1.42
C TYR A 219 -24.15 -3.90 -1.06
N LEU A 220 -23.74 -3.76 0.22
CA LEU A 220 -22.84 -2.70 0.70
C LEU A 220 -21.37 -3.13 0.67
N GLY A 221 -21.08 -4.39 0.34
CA GLY A 221 -19.74 -4.95 0.37
C GLY A 221 -19.30 -5.41 1.76
N LEU A 222 -20.24 -5.59 2.69
CA LEU A 222 -19.95 -6.07 4.04
C LEU A 222 -19.90 -7.59 4.06
N ASP A 223 -18.90 -8.13 4.73
CA ASP A 223 -18.74 -9.55 4.98
C ASP A 223 -19.46 -9.98 6.31
N PRO A 224 -19.51 -11.26 6.64
CA PRO A 224 -20.18 -11.72 7.88
C PRO A 224 -19.60 -11.11 9.16
N VAL A 225 -18.30 -10.84 9.20
CA VAL A 225 -17.65 -10.23 10.38
C VAL A 225 -18.07 -8.77 10.51
N ASP A 226 -18.02 -8.02 9.40
CA ASP A 226 -18.51 -6.63 9.37
C ASP A 226 -19.95 -6.53 9.88
N ARG A 227 -20.83 -7.42 9.40
CA ARG A 227 -22.25 -7.43 9.84
C ARG A 227 -22.42 -7.79 11.32
N ARG A 228 -21.62 -8.76 11.84
CA ARG A 228 -21.63 -9.07 13.28
C ARG A 228 -21.17 -7.89 14.11
N MET A 229 -20.12 -7.19 13.68
CA MET A 229 -19.64 -5.98 14.35
C MET A 229 -20.73 -4.90 14.43
N LEU A 230 -21.35 -4.58 13.29
CA LEU A 230 -22.40 -3.57 13.23
C LEU A 230 -23.61 -3.96 14.08
N ARG A 231 -24.05 -5.23 14.05
CA ARG A 231 -25.12 -5.73 14.90
C ARG A 231 -24.76 -5.60 16.38
N ALA A 232 -23.57 -6.02 16.78
CA ALA A 232 -23.12 -5.90 18.16
C ALA A 232 -23.15 -4.45 18.65
N ILE A 233 -22.68 -3.51 17.82
CA ILE A 233 -22.73 -2.08 18.15
C ILE A 233 -24.17 -1.59 18.32
N ILE A 234 -25.09 -2.01 17.46
CA ILE A 234 -26.48 -1.57 17.50
C ILE A 234 -27.22 -2.22 18.66
N GLU A 235 -27.16 -3.56 18.78
CA GLU A 235 -27.97 -4.34 19.70
C GLU A 235 -27.44 -4.29 21.14
N ASN A 236 -26.13 -4.40 21.33
CA ASN A 236 -25.51 -4.49 22.66
C ASN A 236 -25.09 -3.13 23.24
N TYR A 237 -24.79 -2.16 22.36
CA TYR A 237 -24.24 -0.86 22.78
C TYR A 237 -25.11 0.34 22.35
N GLY A 238 -26.32 0.09 21.83
CA GLY A 238 -27.27 1.14 21.46
C GLY A 238 -26.78 2.12 20.38
N GLY A 239 -25.84 1.69 19.51
CA GLY A 239 -25.21 2.53 18.50
C GLY A 239 -24.14 3.48 19.03
N GLY A 240 -23.80 3.37 20.32
CA GLY A 240 -22.83 4.24 20.98
C GLY A 240 -21.37 3.82 20.79
N PRO A 241 -20.42 4.62 21.28
CA PRO A 241 -19.01 4.27 21.20
C PRO A 241 -18.69 3.05 22.05
N VAL A 242 -17.90 2.11 21.48
CA VAL A 242 -17.42 0.90 22.15
C VAL A 242 -15.92 0.74 21.89
N GLY A 243 -15.19 0.27 22.91
CA GLY A 243 -13.75 -0.04 22.75
C GLY A 243 -13.52 -1.22 21.82
N LEU A 244 -12.43 -1.20 21.07
CA LEU A 244 -12.11 -2.24 20.10
C LEU A 244 -12.02 -3.62 20.75
N ASP A 245 -11.32 -3.75 21.89
CA ASP A 245 -11.15 -5.01 22.62
C ASP A 245 -12.49 -5.56 23.13
N THR A 246 -13.38 -4.67 23.60
CA THR A 246 -14.74 -5.04 24.05
C THR A 246 -15.56 -5.57 22.88
N LEU A 247 -15.47 -4.91 21.72
CA LEU A 247 -16.17 -5.33 20.51
C LEU A 247 -15.64 -6.67 20.01
N ALA A 248 -14.33 -6.84 19.95
CA ALA A 248 -13.67 -8.09 19.55
C ALA A 248 -14.11 -9.27 20.43
N ALA A 249 -14.10 -9.08 21.75
CA ALA A 249 -14.61 -10.09 22.71
C ALA A 249 -16.10 -10.41 22.49
N THR A 250 -16.93 -9.40 22.15
CA THR A 250 -18.37 -9.58 21.93
C THR A 250 -18.67 -10.41 20.68
N ILE A 251 -17.89 -10.24 19.61
CA ILE A 251 -18.09 -10.96 18.34
C ILE A 251 -17.29 -12.27 18.26
N GLY A 252 -16.44 -12.56 19.25
CA GLY A 252 -15.58 -13.76 19.30
C GLY A 252 -14.45 -13.75 18.28
N GLU A 253 -13.91 -12.57 17.97
CA GLU A 253 -12.76 -12.34 17.08
C GLU A 253 -11.59 -11.73 17.88
N GLU A 254 -10.34 -11.86 17.38
CA GLU A 254 -9.14 -11.26 17.97
C GLU A 254 -8.84 -9.84 17.45
#